data_96a3ea00d92a34e390a5697344395379
#
_entry.id   96a3ea00d92a34e390a5697344395379
#
_cell.length_a   1.000
_cell.length_b   1.000
_cell.length_c   1.000
_cell.angle_alpha   90.00
_cell.angle_beta   90.00
_cell.angle_gamma   90.00
#
_symmetry.space_group_name_H-M   'P 1'
#
loop_
_entity.id
_entity.type
_entity.pdbx_description
1 polymer ?
#
loop_
_entity_poly.entity_id
_entity_poly.type
_entity_poly.pdbx_seq_one_letter_code
_entity_poly.pdbx_strand_id
1 'polypeptide(L)'
;MAFTIAVAGKGGVGKTTTAGLLVRYLVENDLTPVLAVDADSNSNLNEVLGLELEATLGDAREEMKKGQSQGMTKDLFIEMRVNQCLVESKGFDLIAMGRPEGAGCYCAANHLLTDCMDKLAANYRYLVVDNEAGMEHISRVTTERVDLLLVISDPSRRSMTAAQRVQELAQDMKILDGPCYLILSMVRGEASPALLDAAKEMGLDLAGVIPDDESLAEWDLAGKPVSQLPADNPVVQAAYAIFDRVVPRE
;
A
#
# COMPACT_ATOMS: atom_id res chain seq x y z
N MET A 1 12.27 10.09 10.01
CA MET A 1 11.47 9.80 8.82
C MET A 1 10.89 8.42 9.00
N ALA A 2 9.64 8.21 8.56
CA ALA A 2 9.05 6.88 8.59
C ALA A 2 9.78 5.95 7.61
N PHE A 3 9.84 4.65 7.94
CA PHE A 3 10.32 3.66 6.99
C PHE A 3 9.18 3.32 6.00
N THR A 4 9.37 3.68 4.72
CA THR A 4 8.31 3.60 3.71
C THR A 4 8.36 2.27 2.96
N ILE A 5 7.29 1.49 3.10
CA ILE A 5 7.08 0.22 2.40
C ILE A 5 5.98 0.41 1.34
N ALA A 6 6.33 0.26 0.08
CA ALA A 6 5.36 0.31 -1.01
C ALA A 6 4.99 -1.10 -1.48
N VAL A 7 3.70 -1.33 -1.64
CA VAL A 7 3.16 -2.57 -2.23
C VAL A 7 2.63 -2.23 -3.62
N ALA A 8 3.15 -2.89 -4.65
CA ALA A 8 2.80 -2.62 -6.04
C ALA A 8 2.64 -3.93 -6.84
N GLY A 9 2.11 -3.83 -8.05
CA GLY A 9 1.89 -4.99 -8.93
C GLY A 9 0.65 -4.83 -9.80
N LYS A 10 0.37 -5.81 -10.63
CA LYS A 10 -0.80 -5.83 -11.51
C LYS A 10 -2.13 -5.83 -10.73
N GLY A 11 -3.22 -5.39 -11.35
CA GLY A 11 -4.57 -5.50 -10.76
C GLY A 11 -4.95 -6.96 -10.49
N GLY A 12 -5.59 -7.23 -9.33
CA GLY A 12 -6.12 -8.54 -8.98
C GLY A 12 -5.10 -9.57 -8.46
N VAL A 13 -3.86 -9.18 -8.17
CA VAL A 13 -2.82 -10.10 -7.65
C VAL A 13 -2.73 -10.17 -6.12
N GLY A 14 -3.65 -9.53 -5.38
CA GLY A 14 -3.65 -9.54 -3.92
C GLY A 14 -2.77 -8.48 -3.25
N LYS A 15 -2.50 -7.34 -3.90
CA LYS A 15 -1.76 -6.22 -3.32
C LYS A 15 -2.37 -5.72 -2.01
N THR A 16 -3.62 -5.32 -2.06
CA THR A 16 -4.37 -4.77 -0.92
C THR A 16 -4.43 -5.76 0.25
N THR A 17 -4.66 -7.04 -0.05
CA THR A 17 -4.61 -8.11 0.96
C THR A 17 -3.22 -8.21 1.59
N THR A 18 -2.16 -8.17 0.78
CA THR A 18 -0.76 -8.20 1.26
C THR A 18 -0.43 -6.96 2.09
N ALA A 19 -0.88 -5.77 1.67
CA ALA A 19 -0.72 -4.53 2.44
C ALA A 19 -1.45 -4.62 3.80
N GLY A 20 -2.68 -5.11 3.83
CA GLY A 20 -3.43 -5.32 5.07
C GLY A 20 -2.77 -6.33 6.01
N LEU A 21 -2.23 -7.44 5.48
CA LEU A 21 -1.45 -8.40 6.25
C LEU A 21 -0.14 -7.79 6.79
N LEU A 22 0.49 -6.92 6.01
CA LEU A 22 1.70 -6.21 6.45
C LEU A 22 1.40 -5.23 7.60
N VAL A 23 0.33 -4.46 7.50
CA VAL A 23 -0.11 -3.57 8.59
C VAL A 23 -0.39 -4.38 9.85
N ARG A 24 -1.15 -5.49 9.73
CA ARG A 24 -1.41 -6.40 10.84
C ARG A 24 -0.12 -6.97 11.44
N TYR A 25 0.82 -7.44 10.62
CA TYR A 25 2.11 -7.94 11.06
C TYR A 25 2.90 -6.90 11.86
N LEU A 26 2.96 -5.66 11.38
CA LEU A 26 3.65 -4.57 12.06
C LEU A 26 3.05 -4.30 13.45
N VAL A 27 1.73 -4.26 13.54
CA VAL A 27 1.00 -4.04 14.80
C VAL A 27 1.21 -5.20 15.78
N GLU A 28 1.06 -6.44 15.33
CA GLU A 28 1.21 -7.64 16.17
C GLU A 28 2.65 -7.86 16.67
N ASN A 29 3.66 -7.27 16.01
CA ASN A 29 5.05 -7.32 16.39
C ASN A 29 5.55 -6.04 17.11
N ASP A 30 4.65 -5.17 17.59
CA ASP A 30 4.96 -3.91 18.27
C ASP A 30 5.83 -2.94 17.43
N LEU A 31 5.75 -3.05 16.09
CA LEU A 31 6.42 -2.18 15.13
C LEU A 31 5.54 -0.96 14.79
N THR A 32 5.09 -0.27 15.82
CA THR A 32 4.16 0.86 15.74
C THR A 32 4.82 2.19 16.07
N PRO A 33 4.22 3.36 15.76
CA PRO A 33 2.97 3.55 15.02
C PRO A 33 3.13 3.35 13.51
N VAL A 34 2.05 2.89 12.84
CA VAL A 34 2.00 2.64 11.40
C VAL A 34 0.98 3.56 10.73
N LEU A 35 1.33 4.19 9.61
CA LEU A 35 0.37 4.85 8.73
C LEU A 35 0.15 3.97 7.49
N ALA A 36 -1.06 3.46 7.33
CA ALA A 36 -1.52 2.81 6.12
C ALA A 36 -2.05 3.86 5.13
N VAL A 37 -1.60 3.81 3.89
CA VAL A 37 -2.02 4.73 2.83
C VAL A 37 -2.62 3.94 1.69
N ASP A 38 -3.89 4.14 1.44
CA ASP A 38 -4.57 3.61 0.26
C ASP A 38 -4.39 4.59 -0.89
N ALA A 39 -3.49 4.27 -1.81
CA ALA A 39 -3.21 5.07 -2.99
C ALA A 39 -4.03 4.64 -4.22
N ASP A 40 -4.91 3.63 -4.09
CA ASP A 40 -5.86 3.26 -5.14
C ASP A 40 -7.08 4.19 -5.11
N SER A 41 -7.46 4.67 -6.28
CA SER A 41 -8.66 5.51 -6.44
C SER A 41 -9.96 4.82 -6.02
N ASN A 42 -10.01 3.49 -5.97
CA ASN A 42 -11.18 2.74 -5.56
C ASN A 42 -11.29 2.55 -4.04
N SER A 43 -10.19 2.76 -3.29
CA SER A 43 -10.13 2.71 -1.83
C SER A 43 -10.71 1.41 -1.25
N ASN A 44 -9.92 0.34 -1.30
CA ASN A 44 -10.33 -0.98 -0.80
C ASN A 44 -9.56 -1.42 0.47
N LEU A 45 -8.49 -0.71 0.83
CA LEU A 45 -7.65 -1.08 1.98
C LEU A 45 -8.40 -0.91 3.30
N ASN A 46 -9.35 0.03 3.38
CA ASN A 46 -10.20 0.21 4.54
C ASN A 46 -11.06 -1.04 4.84
N GLU A 47 -11.63 -1.68 3.80
CA GLU A 47 -12.43 -2.90 3.96
C GLU A 47 -11.55 -4.06 4.45
N VAL A 48 -10.35 -4.20 3.88
CA VAL A 48 -9.35 -5.20 4.27
C VAL A 48 -8.90 -5.03 5.72
N LEU A 49 -8.79 -3.77 6.19
CA LEU A 49 -8.42 -3.44 7.57
C LEU A 49 -9.61 -3.41 8.53
N GLY A 50 -10.85 -3.44 8.01
CA GLY A 50 -12.08 -3.41 8.80
C GLY A 50 -12.41 -2.03 9.35
N LEU A 51 -12.11 -0.97 8.60
CA LEU A 51 -12.35 0.41 8.95
C LEU A 51 -13.38 1.05 7.99
N GLU A 52 -14.15 2.02 8.50
CA GLU A 52 -15.04 2.84 7.70
C GLU A 52 -14.34 4.14 7.30
N LEU A 53 -14.48 4.56 6.04
CA LEU A 53 -13.96 5.82 5.54
C LEU A 53 -15.08 6.87 5.57
N GLU A 54 -14.85 7.99 6.27
CA GLU A 54 -15.78 9.14 6.26
C GLU A 54 -15.44 10.15 5.17
N ALA A 55 -14.14 10.30 4.86
CA ALA A 55 -13.65 11.24 3.85
C ALA A 55 -12.33 10.74 3.25
N THR A 56 -11.99 11.23 2.06
CA THR A 56 -10.73 10.94 1.36
C THR A 56 -9.95 12.23 1.05
N LEU A 57 -8.67 12.08 0.73
CA LEU A 57 -7.86 13.21 0.27
C LEU A 57 -8.39 13.81 -1.04
N GLY A 58 -9.05 12.99 -1.87
CA GLY A 58 -9.76 13.46 -3.06
C GLY A 58 -10.88 14.45 -2.72
N ASP A 59 -11.66 14.15 -1.68
CA ASP A 59 -12.73 15.04 -1.20
C ASP A 59 -12.15 16.37 -0.67
N ALA A 60 -11.09 16.29 0.15
CA ALA A 60 -10.40 17.47 0.66
C ALA A 60 -9.91 18.39 -0.46
N ARG A 61 -9.38 17.80 -1.53
CA ARG A 61 -8.92 18.51 -2.71
C ARG A 61 -10.06 19.18 -3.48
N GLU A 62 -11.18 18.49 -3.66
CA GLU A 62 -12.34 19.04 -4.36
C GLU A 62 -13.00 20.20 -3.58
N GLU A 63 -13.07 20.11 -2.27
CA GLU A 63 -13.58 21.21 -1.42
C GLU A 63 -12.68 22.45 -1.51
N MET A 64 -11.36 22.27 -1.52
CA MET A 64 -10.42 23.37 -1.72
C MET A 64 -10.64 24.07 -3.08
N LYS A 65 -10.93 23.31 -4.14
CA LYS A 65 -11.28 23.86 -5.46
C LYS A 65 -12.51 24.75 -5.42
N LYS A 66 -13.56 24.29 -4.72
CA LYS A 66 -14.82 25.00 -4.60
C LYS A 66 -14.71 26.28 -3.76
N GLY A 67 -13.51 26.59 -3.25
CA GLY A 67 -13.25 27.79 -2.46
C GLY A 67 -13.90 27.75 -1.08
N GLN A 68 -14.21 26.58 -0.57
CA GLN A 68 -14.88 26.37 0.72
C GLN A 68 -13.96 26.57 1.93
N SER A 69 -12.90 27.39 1.81
CA SER A 69 -11.91 27.60 2.88
C SER A 69 -12.46 28.35 4.11
N GLN A 70 -13.73 28.72 4.13
CA GLN A 70 -14.43 29.31 5.29
C GLN A 70 -13.65 30.44 6.01
N GLY A 71 -12.88 31.24 5.27
CA GLY A 71 -12.07 32.33 5.83
C GLY A 71 -10.69 31.89 6.36
N MET A 72 -10.31 30.63 6.27
CA MET A 72 -8.98 30.12 6.60
C MET A 72 -8.01 30.32 5.44
N THR A 73 -6.69 30.28 5.74
CA THR A 73 -5.67 30.13 4.70
C THR A 73 -5.78 28.75 4.06
N LYS A 74 -5.36 28.60 2.81
CA LYS A 74 -5.42 27.32 2.09
C LYS A 74 -4.62 26.24 2.81
N ASP A 75 -3.47 26.57 3.39
CA ASP A 75 -2.61 25.64 4.11
C ASP A 75 -3.30 25.10 5.37
N LEU A 76 -3.89 25.98 6.18
CA LEU A 76 -4.62 25.59 7.38
C LEU A 76 -5.87 24.75 7.04
N PHE A 77 -6.58 25.11 5.96
CA PHE A 77 -7.74 24.33 5.51
C PHE A 77 -7.34 22.92 5.08
N ILE A 78 -6.27 22.77 4.30
CA ILE A 78 -5.79 21.45 3.86
C ILE A 78 -5.29 20.64 5.04
N GLU A 79 -4.52 21.21 5.95
CA GLU A 79 -4.05 20.51 7.15
C GLU A 79 -5.22 19.99 8.00
N MET A 80 -6.24 20.81 8.23
CA MET A 80 -7.47 20.41 8.90
C MET A 80 -8.17 19.26 8.16
N ARG A 81 -8.30 19.34 6.83
CA ARG A 81 -8.97 18.31 6.02
C ARG A 81 -8.18 17.00 5.95
N VAL A 82 -6.86 17.04 5.84
CA VAL A 82 -6.00 15.86 5.91
C VAL A 82 -6.20 15.13 7.23
N ASN A 83 -6.21 15.87 8.36
CA ASN A 83 -6.48 15.30 9.67
C ASN A 83 -7.90 14.70 9.78
N GLN A 84 -8.90 15.26 9.10
CA GLN A 84 -10.27 14.70 9.07
C GLN A 84 -10.39 13.46 8.16
N CYS A 85 -9.49 13.27 7.20
CA CYS A 85 -9.42 12.07 6.37
C CYS A 85 -8.68 10.91 7.06
N LEU A 86 -8.03 11.19 8.21
CA LEU A 86 -7.30 10.18 8.97
C LEU A 86 -8.29 9.35 9.80
N VAL A 87 -8.25 8.04 9.61
CA VAL A 87 -9.01 7.07 10.41
C VAL A 87 -8.08 6.45 11.42
N GLU A 88 -8.27 6.81 12.69
CA GLU A 88 -7.46 6.32 13.78
C GLU A 88 -7.86 4.90 14.22
N SER A 89 -6.89 4.04 14.47
CA SER A 89 -7.08 2.69 14.98
C SER A 89 -5.99 2.30 15.98
N LYS A 90 -6.11 1.12 16.57
CA LYS A 90 -5.14 0.67 17.59
C LYS A 90 -3.84 0.21 16.93
N GLY A 91 -2.80 1.04 17.05
CA GLY A 91 -1.44 0.75 16.57
C GLY A 91 -1.19 1.16 15.13
N PHE A 92 -2.22 1.54 14.39
CA PHE A 92 -2.09 2.09 13.05
C PHE A 92 -3.21 3.07 12.75
N ASP A 93 -2.97 3.96 11.79
CA ASP A 93 -3.98 4.84 11.24
C ASP A 93 -4.06 4.62 9.72
N LEU A 94 -5.20 4.97 9.13
CA LEU A 94 -5.46 4.83 7.70
C LEU A 94 -5.79 6.18 7.08
N ILE A 95 -5.23 6.44 5.91
CA ILE A 95 -5.65 7.52 5.04
C ILE A 95 -5.84 7.02 3.61
N ALA A 96 -6.91 7.46 2.94
CA ALA A 96 -7.23 7.05 1.58
C ALA A 96 -7.16 8.21 0.60
N MET A 97 -6.56 7.96 -0.56
CA MET A 97 -6.49 8.95 -1.64
C MET A 97 -7.86 9.26 -2.25
N GLY A 98 -8.71 8.26 -2.43
CA GLY A 98 -10.01 8.40 -3.07
C GLY A 98 -9.93 8.82 -4.54
N ARG A 99 -11.10 8.95 -5.17
CA ARG A 99 -11.19 9.36 -6.58
C ARG A 99 -11.01 10.88 -6.72
N PRO A 100 -10.12 11.33 -7.59
CA PRO A 100 -10.12 12.74 -8.00
C PRO A 100 -11.33 12.99 -8.90
N GLU A 101 -12.31 13.75 -8.45
CA GLU A 101 -13.42 14.18 -9.30
C GLU A 101 -13.00 15.36 -10.18
N GLY A 102 -13.27 15.27 -11.49
CA GLY A 102 -13.13 16.37 -12.46
C GLY A 102 -11.84 16.42 -13.26
N ALA A 103 -11.91 17.03 -14.45
CA ALA A 103 -10.79 17.25 -15.35
C ALA A 103 -9.98 18.49 -14.93
N GLY A 104 -8.66 18.37 -14.89
CA GLY A 104 -7.75 19.51 -14.69
C GLY A 104 -6.45 19.12 -13.99
N CYS A 105 -5.38 19.86 -14.28
CA CYS A 105 -4.11 19.74 -13.57
C CYS A 105 -4.19 20.60 -12.29
N TYR A 106 -4.01 19.97 -11.12
CA TYR A 106 -4.13 20.61 -9.79
C TYR A 106 -2.79 20.62 -9.06
N CYS A 107 -1.73 21.00 -9.75
CA CYS A 107 -0.37 20.97 -9.21
C CYS A 107 -0.25 21.62 -7.83
N ALA A 108 -0.89 22.77 -7.60
CA ALA A 108 -0.81 23.45 -6.31
C ALA A 108 -1.53 22.70 -5.19
N ALA A 109 -2.72 22.12 -5.45
CA ALA A 109 -3.45 21.35 -4.45
C ALA A 109 -2.75 20.01 -4.14
N ASN A 110 -2.21 19.36 -5.16
CA ASN A 110 -1.44 18.13 -4.97
C ASN A 110 -0.17 18.40 -4.16
N HIS A 111 0.54 19.51 -4.42
CA HIS A 111 1.73 19.86 -3.67
C HIS A 111 1.43 20.09 -2.19
N LEU A 112 0.38 20.87 -1.89
CA LEU A 112 -0.04 21.08 -0.50
C LEU A 112 -0.44 19.78 0.21
N LEU A 113 -1.13 18.89 -0.49
CA LEU A 113 -1.49 17.56 0.06
C LEU A 113 -0.24 16.74 0.33
N THR A 114 0.70 16.70 -0.59
CA THR A 114 1.98 15.98 -0.40
C THR A 114 2.74 16.55 0.80
N ASP A 115 2.87 17.87 0.91
CA ASP A 115 3.52 18.52 2.05
C ASP A 115 2.85 18.20 3.40
N CYS A 116 1.52 18.11 3.42
CA CYS A 116 0.77 17.70 4.61
C CYS A 116 0.99 16.21 4.93
N MET A 117 1.02 15.35 3.91
CA MET A 117 1.29 13.92 4.08
C MET A 117 2.69 13.67 4.61
N ASP A 118 3.70 14.39 4.12
CA ASP A 118 5.08 14.26 4.61
C ASP A 118 5.19 14.66 6.08
N LYS A 119 4.49 15.74 6.50
CA LYS A 119 4.42 16.14 7.90
C LYS A 119 3.70 15.11 8.76
N LEU A 120 2.60 14.54 8.26
CA LEU A 120 1.84 13.51 8.95
C LEU A 120 2.69 12.25 9.11
N ALA A 121 3.31 11.78 8.03
CA ALA A 121 4.14 10.57 8.00
C ALA A 121 5.31 10.63 8.99
N ALA A 122 5.85 11.82 9.27
CA ALA A 122 6.93 12.02 10.24
C ALA A 122 6.58 11.58 11.68
N ASN A 123 5.30 11.43 12.01
CA ASN A 123 4.84 10.94 13.31
C ASN A 123 4.77 9.41 13.42
N TYR A 124 5.01 8.70 12.32
CA TYR A 124 4.92 7.24 12.26
C TYR A 124 6.29 6.60 12.11
N ARG A 125 6.39 5.36 12.58
CA ARG A 125 7.59 4.54 12.40
C ARG A 125 7.62 3.90 11.03
N TYR A 126 6.47 3.42 10.55
CA TYR A 126 6.30 2.81 9.24
C TYR A 126 5.19 3.49 8.46
N LEU A 127 5.42 3.62 7.16
CA LEU A 127 4.43 4.04 6.17
C LEU A 127 4.21 2.86 5.21
N VAL A 128 2.99 2.32 5.15
CA VAL A 128 2.62 1.25 4.23
C VAL A 128 1.73 1.82 3.14
N VAL A 129 2.22 1.81 1.90
CA VAL A 129 1.49 2.38 0.76
C VAL A 129 0.98 1.26 -0.15
N ASP A 130 -0.34 1.07 -0.19
CA ASP A 130 -1.01 0.20 -1.17
C ASP A 130 -1.24 0.95 -2.47
N ASN A 131 -0.50 0.57 -3.52
CA ASN A 131 -0.57 1.27 -4.79
C ASN A 131 -1.60 0.63 -5.74
N GLU A 132 -2.25 1.48 -6.53
CA GLU A 132 -2.96 1.05 -7.72
C GLU A 132 -2.00 0.29 -8.69
N ALA A 133 -2.49 -0.21 -9.80
CA ALA A 133 -1.64 -0.85 -10.80
C ALA A 133 -0.61 0.15 -11.36
N GLY A 134 0.63 0.14 -10.84
CA GLY A 134 1.72 1.05 -11.20
C GLY A 134 2.31 1.79 -10.01
N MET A 135 3.33 2.62 -10.28
CA MET A 135 4.07 3.39 -9.26
C MET A 135 3.81 4.90 -9.34
N GLU A 136 2.98 5.33 -10.29
CA GLU A 136 2.81 6.76 -10.60
C GLU A 136 2.13 7.55 -9.48
N HIS A 137 1.47 6.85 -8.56
CA HIS A 137 0.76 7.45 -7.43
C HIS A 137 1.66 7.72 -6.22
N ILE A 138 2.79 7.01 -6.05
CA ILE A 138 3.69 7.22 -4.91
C ILE A 138 4.17 8.68 -4.85
N SER A 139 4.59 9.25 -5.97
CA SER A 139 5.01 10.65 -6.05
C SER A 139 3.90 11.69 -5.79
N ARG A 140 2.65 11.22 -5.64
CA ARG A 140 1.49 12.07 -5.28
C ARG A 140 1.13 11.98 -3.81
N VAL A 141 1.61 10.94 -3.13
CA VAL A 141 1.31 10.65 -1.73
C VAL A 141 2.39 11.22 -0.82
N THR A 142 3.64 11.11 -1.22
CA THR A 142 4.80 11.57 -0.45
C THR A 142 5.93 12.01 -1.37
N THR A 143 6.73 12.98 -0.94
CA THR A 143 8.02 13.33 -1.57
C THR A 143 9.12 12.37 -1.12
N GLU A 144 8.88 11.58 -0.08
CA GLU A 144 9.84 10.62 0.44
C GLU A 144 10.05 9.46 -0.53
N ARG A 145 11.23 8.87 -0.44
CA ARG A 145 11.58 7.70 -1.23
C ARG A 145 11.08 6.44 -0.55
N VAL A 146 10.94 5.40 -1.33
CA VAL A 146 10.55 4.08 -0.87
C VAL A 146 11.77 3.33 -0.35
N ASP A 147 11.74 2.93 0.92
CA ASP A 147 12.81 2.17 1.56
C ASP A 147 12.73 0.67 1.26
N LEU A 148 11.52 0.17 0.99
CA LEU A 148 11.26 -1.22 0.64
C LEU A 148 10.12 -1.31 -0.37
N LEU A 149 10.38 -1.90 -1.53
CA LEU A 149 9.36 -2.18 -2.54
C LEU A 149 9.00 -3.67 -2.56
N LEU A 150 7.74 -3.99 -2.28
CA LEU A 150 7.16 -5.32 -2.40
C LEU A 150 6.31 -5.38 -3.69
N VAL A 151 6.80 -6.11 -4.68
CA VAL A 151 6.07 -6.30 -5.94
C VAL A 151 5.33 -7.61 -5.91
N ILE A 152 4.01 -7.55 -6.00
CA ILE A 152 3.14 -8.72 -5.94
C ILE A 152 2.81 -9.20 -7.35
N SER A 153 2.91 -10.51 -7.57
CA SER A 153 2.59 -11.16 -8.84
C SER A 153 1.87 -12.49 -8.62
N ASP A 154 0.87 -12.78 -9.43
CA ASP A 154 0.38 -14.15 -9.59
C ASP A 154 1.43 -14.99 -10.38
N PRO A 155 1.33 -16.35 -10.41
CA PRO A 155 2.32 -17.20 -11.05
C PRO A 155 2.29 -17.16 -12.58
N SER A 156 1.60 -16.20 -13.21
CA SER A 156 1.58 -16.07 -14.66
C SER A 156 2.77 -15.26 -15.18
N ARG A 157 3.29 -15.66 -16.34
CA ARG A 157 4.38 -14.91 -17.01
C ARG A 157 4.01 -13.44 -17.26
N ARG A 158 2.74 -13.15 -17.58
CA ARG A 158 2.26 -11.77 -17.82
C ARG A 158 2.32 -10.92 -16.55
N SER A 159 1.98 -11.50 -15.42
CA SER A 159 2.03 -10.79 -14.13
C SER A 159 3.48 -10.55 -13.70
N MET A 160 4.37 -11.55 -13.84
CA MET A 160 5.80 -11.38 -13.56
C MET A 160 6.46 -10.35 -14.48
N THR A 161 6.08 -10.30 -15.77
CA THR A 161 6.55 -9.22 -16.67
C THR A 161 6.05 -7.85 -16.21
N ALA A 162 4.83 -7.75 -15.68
CA ALA A 162 4.34 -6.49 -15.09
C ALA A 162 5.13 -6.14 -13.82
N ALA A 163 5.46 -7.12 -12.98
CA ALA A 163 6.30 -6.94 -11.79
C ALA A 163 7.70 -6.42 -12.14
N GLN A 164 8.33 -7.00 -13.16
CA GLN A 164 9.62 -6.51 -13.68
C GLN A 164 9.54 -5.05 -14.12
N ARG A 165 8.51 -4.67 -14.87
CA ARG A 165 8.32 -3.27 -15.30
C ARG A 165 8.11 -2.30 -14.15
N VAL A 166 7.42 -2.73 -13.10
CA VAL A 166 7.25 -1.93 -11.87
C VAL A 166 8.60 -1.69 -11.21
N GLN A 167 9.45 -2.72 -11.09
CA GLN A 167 10.81 -2.60 -10.54
C GLN A 167 11.67 -1.65 -11.39
N GLU A 168 11.69 -1.83 -12.72
CA GLU A 168 12.41 -0.97 -13.66
C GLU A 168 11.96 0.48 -13.55
N LEU A 169 10.64 0.73 -13.50
CA LEU A 169 10.08 2.07 -13.36
C LEU A 169 10.49 2.73 -12.06
N ALA A 170 10.46 2.00 -10.93
CA ALA A 170 10.87 2.52 -9.62
C ALA A 170 12.36 2.95 -9.61
N GLN A 171 13.20 2.18 -10.30
CA GLN A 171 14.63 2.49 -10.47
C GLN A 171 14.84 3.71 -11.39
N ASP A 172 14.16 3.75 -12.54
CA ASP A 172 14.26 4.86 -13.50
C ASP A 172 13.79 6.20 -12.91
N MET A 173 12.72 6.17 -12.15
CA MET A 173 12.20 7.33 -11.43
C MET A 173 13.04 7.73 -10.23
N LYS A 174 14.00 6.89 -9.80
CA LYS A 174 14.84 7.10 -8.61
C LYS A 174 14.03 7.32 -7.33
N ILE A 175 12.90 6.64 -7.21
CA ILE A 175 12.03 6.71 -6.02
C ILE A 175 12.34 5.58 -5.02
N LEU A 176 13.13 4.59 -5.41
CA LEU A 176 13.52 3.46 -4.58
C LEU A 176 14.94 3.67 -4.06
N ASP A 177 15.09 3.74 -2.73
CA ASP A 177 16.38 3.83 -2.04
C ASP A 177 16.85 2.49 -1.47
N GLY A 178 15.94 1.55 -1.29
CA GLY A 178 16.20 0.24 -0.69
C GLY A 178 15.98 -0.94 -1.63
N PRO A 179 15.80 -2.14 -1.08
CA PRO A 179 15.58 -3.34 -1.87
C PRO A 179 14.18 -3.39 -2.50
N CYS A 180 14.10 -4.17 -3.60
CA CYS A 180 12.86 -4.55 -4.25
C CYS A 180 12.73 -6.07 -4.21
N TYR A 181 11.62 -6.59 -3.67
CA TYR A 181 11.35 -8.01 -3.59
C TYR A 181 10.09 -8.40 -4.32
N LEU A 182 10.13 -9.54 -5.00
CA LEU A 182 8.95 -10.20 -5.56
C LEU A 182 8.29 -11.07 -4.49
N ILE A 183 6.97 -10.96 -4.37
CA ILE A 183 6.13 -11.93 -3.66
C ILE A 183 5.21 -12.59 -4.69
N LEU A 184 5.33 -13.91 -4.84
CA LEU A 184 4.40 -14.68 -5.66
C LEU A 184 3.17 -15.02 -4.82
N SER A 185 2.02 -14.56 -5.24
CA SER A 185 0.72 -14.78 -4.60
C SER A 185 -0.14 -15.77 -5.38
N MET A 186 -1.18 -16.31 -4.75
CA MET A 186 -2.16 -17.22 -5.38
C MET A 186 -1.51 -18.45 -6.03
N VAL A 187 -0.45 -18.96 -5.40
CA VAL A 187 0.25 -20.15 -5.90
C VAL A 187 -0.44 -21.39 -5.39
N ARG A 188 -0.85 -22.27 -6.31
CA ARG A 188 -1.49 -23.56 -5.99
C ARG A 188 -0.42 -24.61 -5.71
N GLY A 189 -0.40 -25.11 -4.48
CA GLY A 189 0.62 -26.06 -4.04
C GLY A 189 2.00 -25.43 -3.92
N GLU A 190 3.04 -26.16 -4.28
CA GLU A 190 4.41 -25.68 -4.27
C GLU A 190 4.77 -24.88 -5.54
N ALA A 191 5.58 -23.86 -5.40
CA ALA A 191 6.11 -23.14 -6.55
C ALA A 191 6.99 -24.07 -7.39
N SER A 192 6.64 -24.24 -8.67
CA SER A 192 7.40 -25.10 -9.56
C SER A 192 8.82 -24.56 -9.81
N PRO A 193 9.82 -25.44 -10.05
CA PRO A 193 11.16 -24.99 -10.43
C PRO A 193 11.16 -24.01 -11.62
N ALA A 194 10.32 -24.27 -12.63
CA ALA A 194 10.21 -23.40 -13.79
C ALA A 194 9.69 -21.98 -13.45
N LEU A 195 8.81 -21.85 -12.44
CA LEU A 195 8.34 -20.54 -11.95
C LEU A 195 9.47 -19.79 -11.24
N LEU A 196 10.25 -20.48 -10.40
CA LEU A 196 11.39 -19.91 -9.69
C LEU A 196 12.50 -19.47 -10.65
N ASP A 197 12.80 -20.32 -11.64
CA ASP A 197 13.78 -20.01 -12.67
C ASP A 197 13.35 -18.79 -13.51
N ALA A 198 12.05 -18.70 -13.87
CA ALA A 198 11.53 -17.57 -14.61
C ALA A 198 11.64 -16.25 -13.82
N ALA A 199 11.38 -16.25 -12.52
CA ALA A 199 11.56 -15.07 -11.68
C ALA A 199 13.04 -14.63 -11.67
N LYS A 200 13.95 -15.58 -11.52
CA LYS A 200 15.40 -15.33 -11.53
C LYS A 200 15.88 -14.81 -12.88
N GLU A 201 15.43 -15.39 -14.00
CA GLU A 201 15.76 -14.93 -15.35
C GLU A 201 15.28 -13.49 -15.63
N MET A 202 14.18 -13.09 -15.00
CA MET A 202 13.66 -11.72 -15.07
C MET A 202 14.37 -10.74 -14.12
N GLY A 203 15.37 -11.19 -13.34
CA GLY A 203 16.06 -10.34 -12.36
C GLY A 203 15.20 -9.94 -11.18
N LEU A 204 14.17 -10.73 -10.86
CA LEU A 204 13.28 -10.48 -9.71
C LEU A 204 13.78 -11.25 -8.49
N ASP A 205 14.04 -10.56 -7.39
CA ASP A 205 14.48 -11.15 -6.13
C ASP A 205 13.27 -11.67 -5.34
N LEU A 206 13.10 -12.99 -5.29
CA LEU A 206 11.94 -13.64 -4.68
C LEU A 206 12.04 -13.66 -3.16
N ALA A 207 11.22 -12.86 -2.48
CA ALA A 207 11.06 -12.91 -1.03
C ALA A 207 10.28 -14.16 -0.58
N GLY A 208 9.29 -14.61 -1.34
CA GLY A 208 8.54 -15.82 -1.00
C GLY A 208 7.24 -15.98 -1.74
N VAL A 209 6.48 -16.96 -1.29
CA VAL A 209 5.27 -17.42 -1.95
C VAL A 209 4.11 -17.41 -0.95
N ILE A 210 3.00 -16.80 -1.34
CA ILE A 210 1.71 -16.84 -0.63
C ILE A 210 0.79 -17.82 -1.37
N PRO A 211 0.24 -18.83 -0.69
CA PRO A 211 -0.61 -19.81 -1.33
C PRO A 211 -1.95 -19.23 -1.80
N ASP A 212 -2.54 -19.88 -2.81
CA ASP A 212 -3.95 -19.73 -3.15
C ASP A 212 -4.76 -20.52 -2.09
N ASP A 213 -5.63 -19.82 -1.36
CA ASP A 213 -6.37 -20.40 -0.23
C ASP A 213 -7.86 -20.09 -0.33
N GLU A 214 -8.68 -21.14 -0.40
CA GLU A 214 -10.14 -21.00 -0.55
C GLU A 214 -10.78 -20.30 0.66
N SER A 215 -10.21 -20.49 1.86
CA SER A 215 -10.75 -19.86 3.08
C SER A 215 -10.57 -18.34 3.06
N LEU A 216 -9.52 -17.82 2.43
CA LEU A 216 -9.35 -16.39 2.21
C LEU A 216 -10.40 -15.84 1.25
N ALA A 217 -10.70 -16.55 0.18
CA ALA A 217 -11.73 -16.14 -0.78
C ALA A 217 -13.14 -16.13 -0.14
N GLU A 218 -13.47 -17.14 0.67
CA GLU A 218 -14.71 -17.16 1.45
C GLU A 218 -14.78 -16.02 2.49
N TRP A 219 -13.63 -15.69 3.08
CA TRP A 219 -13.52 -14.61 4.07
C TRP A 219 -13.78 -13.24 3.44
N ASP A 220 -13.16 -13.00 2.28
CA ASP A 220 -13.34 -11.78 1.48
C ASP A 220 -14.79 -11.65 1.01
N LEU A 221 -15.38 -12.73 0.46
CA LEU A 221 -16.78 -12.76 0.05
C LEU A 221 -17.75 -12.47 1.21
N ALA A 222 -17.38 -12.86 2.44
CA ALA A 222 -18.15 -12.56 3.63
C ALA A 222 -17.96 -11.12 4.16
N GLY A 223 -17.15 -10.29 3.49
CA GLY A 223 -16.83 -8.91 3.89
C GLY A 223 -16.08 -8.82 5.22
N LYS A 224 -15.30 -9.85 5.57
CA LYS A 224 -14.55 -9.87 6.81
C LYS A 224 -13.13 -9.32 6.61
N PRO A 225 -12.66 -8.47 7.54
CA PRO A 225 -11.33 -7.87 7.41
C PRO A 225 -10.22 -8.93 7.58
N VAL A 226 -9.14 -8.75 6.84
CA VAL A 226 -7.95 -9.64 6.88
C VAL A 226 -7.29 -9.63 8.26
N SER A 227 -7.44 -8.54 9.00
CA SER A 227 -6.97 -8.44 10.40
C SER A 227 -7.60 -9.48 11.34
N GLN A 228 -8.74 -10.07 10.97
CA GLN A 228 -9.44 -11.08 11.76
C GLN A 228 -9.19 -12.52 11.26
N LEU A 229 -8.40 -12.72 10.20
CA LEU A 229 -8.03 -14.07 9.77
C LEU A 229 -7.34 -14.82 10.92
N PRO A 230 -7.63 -16.12 11.11
CA PRO A 230 -6.93 -16.93 12.11
C PRO A 230 -5.41 -16.89 11.90
N ALA A 231 -4.64 -16.83 12.98
CA ALA A 231 -3.17 -16.77 12.90
C ALA A 231 -2.53 -18.04 12.29
N ASP A 232 -3.24 -19.16 12.33
CA ASP A 232 -2.85 -20.43 11.72
C ASP A 232 -3.27 -20.56 10.25
N ASN A 233 -3.94 -19.55 9.69
CA ASN A 233 -4.27 -19.52 8.26
C ASN A 233 -2.99 -19.57 7.42
N PRO A 234 -2.90 -20.43 6.39
CA PRO A 234 -1.70 -20.60 5.57
C PRO A 234 -1.23 -19.31 4.89
N VAL A 235 -2.15 -18.42 4.51
CA VAL A 235 -1.82 -17.13 3.89
C VAL A 235 -1.14 -16.21 4.90
N VAL A 236 -1.68 -16.14 6.14
CA VAL A 236 -1.10 -15.33 7.23
C VAL A 236 0.29 -15.83 7.56
N GLN A 237 0.46 -17.14 7.75
CA GLN A 237 1.77 -17.74 8.07
C GLN A 237 2.81 -17.50 6.98
N ALA A 238 2.43 -17.69 5.71
CA ALA A 238 3.32 -17.46 4.59
C ALA A 238 3.72 -15.97 4.48
N ALA A 239 2.76 -15.05 4.60
CA ALA A 239 3.02 -13.62 4.58
C ALA A 239 3.95 -13.19 5.72
N TYR A 240 3.70 -13.66 6.96
CA TYR A 240 4.54 -13.34 8.12
C TYR A 240 5.96 -13.88 7.97
N ALA A 241 6.14 -15.10 7.48
CA ALA A 241 7.47 -15.65 7.19
C ALA A 241 8.23 -14.85 6.13
N ILE A 242 7.53 -14.21 5.19
CA ILE A 242 8.13 -13.28 4.23
C ILE A 242 8.53 -11.97 4.93
N PHE A 243 7.61 -11.36 5.68
CA PHE A 243 7.84 -10.08 6.35
C PHE A 243 8.96 -10.15 7.39
N ASP A 244 9.07 -11.26 8.13
CA ASP A 244 10.18 -11.53 9.07
C ASP A 244 11.57 -11.41 8.43
N ARG A 245 11.67 -11.67 7.12
CA ARG A 245 12.95 -11.65 6.39
C ARG A 245 13.24 -10.30 5.73
N VAL A 246 12.20 -9.57 5.34
CA VAL A 246 12.37 -8.39 4.48
C VAL A 246 12.10 -7.07 5.19
N VAL A 247 11.32 -7.08 6.28
CA VAL A 247 10.98 -5.88 7.04
C VAL A 247 12.00 -5.67 8.17
N PRO A 248 12.71 -4.54 8.20
CA PRO A 248 13.63 -4.24 9.30
C PRO A 248 12.83 -4.00 10.59
N ARG A 249 13.42 -4.41 11.72
CA ARG A 249 12.81 -4.28 13.06
C ARG A 249 13.47 -3.19 13.92
N GLU A 250 14.48 -2.51 13.38
CA GLU A 250 15.25 -1.46 14.07
C GLU A 250 14.70 -0.06 13.82
#